data_54e0e6d026f76ee60c3c4740cccfeb98
#
_entry.id   54e0e6d026f76ee60c3c4740cccfeb98
#
_cell.length_a   1.000
_cell.length_b   1.000
_cell.length_c   1.000
_cell.angle_alpha   90.00
_cell.angle_beta   90.00
_cell.angle_gamma   90.00
#
_symmetry.space_group_name_H-M   'P 1'
#
loop_
_entity.id
_entity.type
_entity.pdbx_description
1 polymer ?
#
loop_
_entity_poly.entity_id
_entity_poly.type
_entity_poly.pdbx_seq_one_letter_code
_entity_poly.pdbx_strand_id
1 'polypeptide(L)'
;MAALVASAGLVEADRASSQESKPTNAPRPPSRPASLQKPASAPAIIPLEDKPVSATEGSGCVRMLAGIPGNRVRPIAPAPKLEAEGCRVVDPVVVDALAVRTAAGPGQVRLVPPPTLSCELARAVSLWLDSGLQPLARGTFGRELTALRVGGGHECRRRNRQASGALSEHATGQALDIFAFELGEEKQGGAVVVVERPKGLEQSRFLDGVRQSACGAFMTVLGPGADAAHANHLHVDIQQRRAASSRFCQ
;
A
#
# COMPACT_ATOMS: atom_id res chain seq x y z
N MET A 1 -68.90 -42.71 -7.76
CA MET A 1 -69.13 -41.70 -8.83
C MET A 1 -69.49 -40.41 -8.14
N ALA A 2 -68.57 -39.48 -7.99
CA ALA A 2 -68.82 -38.11 -7.55
C ALA A 2 -67.74 -37.21 -8.15
N ALA A 3 -68.09 -36.35 -9.05
CA ALA A 3 -67.28 -35.39 -9.73
C ALA A 3 -67.12 -34.16 -8.84
N LEU A 4 -65.84 -33.76 -8.56
CA LEU A 4 -65.50 -32.47 -7.95
C LEU A 4 -65.21 -31.45 -9.06
N VAL A 5 -66.07 -30.40 -9.09
CA VAL A 5 -65.86 -29.21 -9.93
C VAL A 5 -64.89 -28.26 -9.18
N ALA A 6 -63.73 -27.92 -9.78
CA ALA A 6 -62.84 -26.93 -9.27
C ALA A 6 -63.19 -25.57 -9.88
N SER A 7 -63.55 -24.61 -9.02
CA SER A 7 -63.72 -23.20 -9.37
C SER A 7 -62.44 -22.48 -9.40
N ALA A 8 -62.02 -21.90 -10.54
CA ALA A 8 -60.91 -21.00 -10.68
C ALA A 8 -61.36 -19.59 -10.27
N GLY A 9 -60.74 -19.05 -9.17
CA GLY A 9 -60.92 -17.66 -8.79
C GLY A 9 -59.87 -16.81 -9.48
N LEU A 10 -60.21 -15.84 -10.29
CA LEU A 10 -59.39 -14.79 -10.79
C LEU A 10 -59.06 -13.83 -9.63
N VAL A 11 -57.79 -13.64 -9.35
CA VAL A 11 -57.29 -12.57 -8.49
C VAL A 11 -56.86 -11.42 -9.40
N GLU A 12 -57.64 -10.36 -9.39
CA GLU A 12 -57.31 -9.08 -10.00
C GLU A 12 -56.12 -8.44 -9.22
N ALA A 13 -55.02 -8.21 -9.89
CA ALA A 13 -53.87 -7.50 -9.34
C ALA A 13 -54.08 -5.99 -9.43
N ASP A 14 -54.35 -5.38 -8.31
CA ASP A 14 -54.47 -3.93 -8.14
C ASP A 14 -53.06 -3.31 -8.37
N ARG A 15 -52.93 -2.54 -9.45
CA ARG A 15 -51.72 -1.74 -9.74
C ARG A 15 -51.74 -0.49 -8.86
N ALA A 16 -51.11 -0.54 -7.72
CA ALA A 16 -50.79 0.64 -6.95
C ALA A 16 -49.76 1.48 -7.70
N SER A 17 -50.18 2.63 -8.20
CA SER A 17 -49.36 3.67 -8.78
C SER A 17 -48.52 4.31 -7.67
N SER A 18 -47.23 3.99 -7.61
CA SER A 18 -46.25 4.70 -6.75
C SER A 18 -45.93 6.04 -7.38
N GLN A 19 -46.52 7.09 -6.84
CA GLN A 19 -46.10 8.48 -7.09
C GLN A 19 -44.74 8.69 -6.47
N GLU A 20 -43.74 8.88 -7.34
CA GLU A 20 -42.40 9.30 -7.01
C GLU A 20 -42.43 10.74 -6.45
N SER A 21 -42.33 10.88 -5.13
CA SER A 21 -42.21 12.17 -4.49
C SER A 21 -40.79 12.74 -4.73
N LYS A 22 -40.73 13.82 -5.51
CA LYS A 22 -39.54 14.63 -5.74
C LYS A 22 -38.95 15.06 -4.41
N PRO A 23 -37.64 14.88 -4.15
CA PRO A 23 -37.04 15.32 -2.91
C PRO A 23 -37.02 16.86 -2.82
N THR A 24 -37.72 17.37 -1.83
CA THR A 24 -37.74 18.78 -1.50
C THR A 24 -36.39 19.19 -0.91
N ASN A 25 -35.76 20.18 -1.54
CA ASN A 25 -34.75 21.10 -1.04
C ASN A 25 -33.97 20.68 0.21
N ALA A 26 -32.84 19.98 0.02
CA ALA A 26 -31.77 19.97 1.03
C ALA A 26 -31.25 21.40 1.22
N PRO A 27 -31.03 21.88 2.46
CA PRO A 27 -30.48 23.20 2.70
C PRO A 27 -29.11 23.33 2.05
N ARG A 28 -28.94 24.41 1.27
CA ARG A 28 -27.67 24.71 0.59
C ARG A 28 -26.58 24.90 1.66
N PRO A 29 -25.40 24.26 1.53
CA PRO A 29 -24.32 24.50 2.45
C PRO A 29 -23.96 25.99 2.48
N PRO A 30 -23.54 26.52 3.64
CA PRO A 30 -23.21 27.93 3.80
C PRO A 30 -22.09 28.33 2.82
N SER A 31 -22.21 29.51 2.22
CA SER A 31 -21.20 30.06 1.33
C SER A 31 -19.86 30.20 2.07
N ARG A 32 -18.77 29.82 1.42
CA ARG A 32 -17.40 29.92 1.94
C ARG A 32 -17.10 31.35 2.36
N PRO A 33 -16.53 31.60 3.56
CA PRO A 33 -16.18 32.95 3.99
C PRO A 33 -15.24 33.64 2.99
N ALA A 34 -15.50 34.90 2.69
CA ALA A 34 -14.71 35.72 1.75
C ALA A 34 -13.26 36.02 2.18
N SER A 35 -12.86 35.59 3.38
CA SER A 35 -11.55 35.89 3.97
C SER A 35 -10.42 34.93 3.61
N LEU A 36 -10.64 33.93 2.76
CA LEU A 36 -9.56 33.13 2.16
C LEU A 36 -9.08 33.83 0.88
N GLN A 37 -8.46 35.00 1.05
CA GLN A 37 -7.70 35.63 -0.01
C GLN A 37 -6.58 34.68 -0.44
N LYS A 38 -6.45 34.54 -1.78
CA LYS A 38 -5.37 33.85 -2.46
C LYS A 38 -4.03 34.26 -1.85
N PRO A 39 -3.18 33.36 -1.36
CA PRO A 39 -1.86 33.73 -0.88
C PRO A 39 -1.12 34.45 -2.00
N ALA A 40 -0.50 35.57 -1.66
CA ALA A 40 0.37 36.33 -2.56
C ALA A 40 1.43 35.38 -3.11
N SER A 41 1.67 35.49 -4.42
CA SER A 41 2.69 34.84 -5.24
C SER A 41 3.63 33.88 -4.51
N ALA A 42 3.60 32.60 -4.90
CA ALA A 42 4.60 31.62 -4.48
C ALA A 42 6.01 32.18 -4.71
N PRO A 43 6.96 31.97 -3.76
CA PRO A 43 8.34 32.34 -3.97
C PRO A 43 8.85 31.69 -5.25
N ALA A 44 9.60 32.43 -6.04
CA ALA A 44 10.21 31.97 -7.28
C ALA A 44 10.98 30.66 -7.00
N ILE A 45 10.65 29.61 -7.72
CA ILE A 45 11.41 28.37 -7.72
C ILE A 45 12.79 28.71 -8.27
N ILE A 46 13.81 28.75 -7.41
CA ILE A 46 15.20 28.83 -7.83
C ILE A 46 15.47 27.51 -8.56
N PRO A 47 15.89 27.51 -9.84
CA PRO A 47 16.29 26.29 -10.51
C PRO A 47 17.46 25.69 -9.73
N LEU A 48 17.30 24.49 -9.20
CA LEU A 48 18.42 23.69 -8.71
C LEU A 48 19.30 23.41 -9.93
N GLU A 49 20.50 23.99 -9.94
CA GLU A 49 21.52 23.67 -10.93
C GLU A 49 21.78 22.17 -10.86
N ASP A 50 21.49 21.46 -11.96
CA ASP A 50 21.87 20.07 -12.19
C ASP A 50 23.41 19.97 -12.25
N LYS A 51 24.07 19.98 -11.10
CA LYS A 51 25.43 19.50 -11.02
C LYS A 51 25.40 17.99 -11.22
N PRO A 52 26.18 17.41 -12.15
CA PRO A 52 26.27 15.97 -12.29
C PRO A 52 26.79 15.39 -10.97
N VAL A 53 25.90 14.68 -10.27
CA VAL A 53 26.24 14.00 -9.01
C VAL A 53 27.19 12.85 -9.36
N SER A 54 28.38 12.86 -8.79
CA SER A 54 29.35 11.77 -8.91
C SER A 54 28.67 10.43 -8.58
N ALA A 55 28.88 9.41 -9.40
CA ALA A 55 28.27 8.08 -9.28
C ALA A 55 28.55 7.37 -7.94
N THR A 56 29.41 7.92 -7.10
CA THR A 56 29.80 7.41 -5.76
C THR A 56 28.93 7.96 -4.62
N GLU A 57 28.11 8.98 -4.82
CA GLU A 57 27.39 9.67 -3.72
C GLU A 57 25.88 9.45 -3.72
N GLY A 58 25.31 8.52 -4.44
CA GLY A 58 23.87 8.24 -4.47
C GLY A 58 22.97 9.50 -4.59
N SER A 59 21.74 9.37 -4.99
CA SER A 59 20.79 10.49 -5.04
C SER A 59 20.52 11.08 -3.65
N GLY A 60 19.88 12.26 -3.62
CA GLY A 60 19.40 12.87 -2.37
C GLY A 60 18.50 11.93 -1.56
N CYS A 61 17.68 11.12 -2.23
CA CYS A 61 16.84 10.12 -1.59
C CYS A 61 17.70 9.04 -0.89
N VAL A 62 18.69 8.49 -1.57
CA VAL A 62 19.55 7.43 -1.03
C VAL A 62 20.36 7.95 0.18
N ARG A 63 20.95 9.14 0.07
CA ARG A 63 21.67 9.75 1.19
C ARG A 63 20.78 9.98 2.42
N MET A 64 19.57 10.49 2.20
CA MET A 64 18.59 10.73 3.27
C MET A 64 18.19 9.42 3.94
N LEU A 65 17.84 8.40 3.15
CA LEU A 65 17.38 7.11 3.69
C LEU A 65 18.49 6.35 4.41
N ALA A 66 19.70 6.33 3.85
CA ALA A 66 20.87 5.71 4.47
C ALA A 66 21.37 6.48 5.70
N GLY A 67 21.13 7.80 5.76
CA GLY A 67 21.49 8.65 6.89
C GLY A 67 20.59 8.52 8.12
N ILE A 68 19.45 7.85 8.03
CA ILE A 68 18.57 7.61 9.18
C ILE A 68 19.22 6.56 10.10
N PRO A 69 19.55 6.91 11.37
CA PRO A 69 20.14 5.95 12.30
C PRO A 69 19.27 4.71 12.48
N GLY A 70 19.88 3.54 12.32
CA GLY A 70 19.14 2.27 12.40
C GLY A 70 18.66 1.73 11.04
N ASN A 71 18.63 2.51 9.98
CA ASN A 71 18.39 1.95 8.65
C ASN A 71 19.59 1.11 8.18
N ARG A 72 19.30 -0.03 7.58
CA ARG A 72 20.27 -0.88 6.88
C ARG A 72 19.86 -0.94 5.41
N VAL A 73 20.31 0.06 4.67
CA VAL A 73 20.00 0.26 3.25
C VAL A 73 21.30 0.35 2.49
N ARG A 74 21.45 -0.47 1.45
CA ARG A 74 22.65 -0.50 0.62
C ARG A 74 22.28 -0.03 -0.79
N PRO A 75 22.86 1.08 -1.27
CA PRO A 75 22.70 1.49 -2.67
C PRO A 75 23.33 0.43 -3.60
N ILE A 76 22.71 0.23 -4.76
CA ILE A 76 23.23 -0.63 -5.81
C ILE A 76 23.55 0.24 -7.01
N ALA A 77 24.67 -0.07 -7.71
CA ALA A 77 24.90 0.55 -8.99
C ALA A 77 23.73 0.19 -9.93
N PRO A 78 23.20 1.16 -10.71
CA PRO A 78 22.21 0.84 -11.73
C PRO A 78 22.72 -0.30 -12.62
N ALA A 79 21.86 -1.30 -12.86
CA ALA A 79 22.23 -2.42 -13.72
C ALA A 79 22.71 -1.92 -15.10
N PRO A 80 23.74 -2.52 -15.68
CA PRO A 80 24.16 -2.16 -17.02
C PRO A 80 22.99 -2.32 -17.99
N LYS A 81 22.99 -1.58 -19.10
CA LYS A 81 21.95 -1.42 -20.14
C LYS A 81 21.26 -2.68 -20.72
N LEU A 82 21.42 -3.84 -20.10
CA LEU A 82 20.83 -5.12 -20.49
C LEU A 82 19.42 -5.36 -19.93
N GLU A 83 18.90 -4.44 -19.10
CA GLU A 83 17.51 -4.53 -18.67
C GLU A 83 16.59 -4.24 -19.85
N ALA A 84 15.57 -5.10 -19.99
CA ALA A 84 14.53 -4.90 -20.99
C ALA A 84 13.94 -3.48 -20.85
N GLU A 85 13.63 -2.86 -21.99
CA GLU A 85 13.09 -1.51 -22.05
C GLU A 85 11.91 -1.33 -21.06
N GLY A 86 12.02 -0.34 -20.17
CA GLY A 86 11.04 -0.06 -19.13
C GLY A 86 11.25 -0.77 -17.78
N CYS A 87 12.26 -1.64 -17.63
CA CYS A 87 12.54 -2.34 -16.36
C CYS A 87 13.62 -1.68 -15.50
N ARG A 88 13.89 -0.41 -15.71
CA ARG A 88 14.92 0.31 -14.96
C ARG A 88 14.42 0.78 -13.61
N VAL A 89 15.14 0.44 -12.53
CA VAL A 89 14.90 0.99 -11.20
C VAL A 89 15.67 2.30 -11.05
N VAL A 90 14.97 3.36 -10.62
CA VAL A 90 15.60 4.65 -10.27
C VAL A 90 16.11 4.56 -8.85
N ASP A 91 17.37 4.96 -8.63
CA ASP A 91 18.02 4.94 -7.33
C ASP A 91 17.82 3.61 -6.57
N PRO A 92 18.28 2.48 -7.14
CA PRO A 92 18.01 1.18 -6.56
C PRO A 92 18.74 0.99 -5.24
N VAL A 93 18.02 0.45 -4.26
CA VAL A 93 18.54 0.12 -2.93
C VAL A 93 18.14 -1.30 -2.54
N VAL A 94 19.03 -2.03 -1.87
CA VAL A 94 18.69 -3.24 -1.13
C VAL A 94 18.36 -2.84 0.29
N VAL A 95 17.21 -3.27 0.79
CA VAL A 95 16.70 -2.91 2.12
C VAL A 95 16.77 -4.13 3.02
N ASP A 96 17.74 -4.15 3.93
CA ASP A 96 17.88 -5.21 4.93
C ASP A 96 16.98 -4.94 6.15
N ALA A 97 16.94 -3.69 6.64
CA ALA A 97 16.10 -3.26 7.75
C ALA A 97 15.82 -1.75 7.71
N LEU A 98 14.70 -1.36 8.25
CA LEU A 98 14.28 0.03 8.39
C LEU A 98 14.05 0.38 9.86
N ALA A 99 14.54 1.56 10.25
CA ALA A 99 14.40 2.10 11.59
C ALA A 99 12.94 2.42 11.90
N VAL A 100 12.56 2.16 13.14
CA VAL A 100 11.23 2.45 13.68
C VAL A 100 11.33 2.86 15.14
N ARG A 101 10.31 3.55 15.64
CA ARG A 101 10.14 3.85 17.06
C ARG A 101 9.39 2.72 17.74
N THR A 102 10.01 2.12 18.76
CA THR A 102 9.39 1.12 19.62
C THR A 102 9.04 1.69 20.98
N ALA A 103 8.29 0.96 21.81
CA ALA A 103 8.00 1.37 23.18
C ALA A 103 9.29 1.49 24.04
N ALA A 104 10.31 0.70 23.72
CA ALA A 104 11.59 0.69 24.43
C ALA A 104 12.62 1.69 23.85
N GLY A 105 12.28 2.43 22.78
CA GLY A 105 13.18 3.35 22.09
C GLY A 105 13.40 3.00 20.63
N PRO A 106 14.53 3.37 20.02
CA PRO A 106 14.83 3.06 18.64
C PRO A 106 14.90 1.55 18.38
N GLY A 107 14.26 1.09 17.32
CA GLY A 107 14.27 -0.30 16.87
C GLY A 107 14.37 -0.42 15.36
N GLN A 108 14.22 -1.63 14.84
CA GLN A 108 14.31 -1.93 13.42
C GLN A 108 13.27 -2.98 13.03
N VAL A 109 12.75 -2.86 11.81
CA VAL A 109 11.99 -3.93 11.14
C VAL A 109 12.82 -4.46 9.98
N ARG A 110 13.12 -5.76 10.01
CA ARG A 110 13.85 -6.44 8.93
C ARG A 110 12.93 -6.76 7.78
N LEU A 111 13.43 -6.70 6.54
CA LEU A 111 12.75 -7.23 5.36
C LEU A 111 13.44 -8.54 4.95
N VAL A 112 12.70 -9.63 4.89
CA VAL A 112 13.26 -10.98 4.71
C VAL A 112 12.56 -11.72 3.55
N PRO A 113 13.29 -12.10 2.50
CA PRO A 113 14.66 -11.71 2.18
C PRO A 113 14.79 -10.22 1.85
N PRO A 114 15.99 -9.61 1.92
CA PRO A 114 16.17 -8.20 1.60
C PRO A 114 15.77 -7.89 0.15
N PRO A 115 14.73 -7.06 -0.10
CA PRO A 115 14.31 -6.74 -1.46
C PRO A 115 15.15 -5.63 -2.09
N THR A 116 15.25 -5.64 -3.41
CA THR A 116 15.69 -4.49 -4.21
C THR A 116 14.48 -3.62 -4.51
N LEU A 117 14.53 -2.35 -4.10
CA LEU A 117 13.45 -1.37 -4.29
C LEU A 117 14.01 -0.09 -4.92
N SER A 118 13.13 0.73 -5.51
CA SER A 118 13.46 2.14 -5.72
C SER A 118 13.57 2.84 -4.36
N CYS A 119 14.44 3.82 -4.25
CA CYS A 119 14.60 4.59 -3.01
C CYS A 119 13.27 5.24 -2.57
N GLU A 120 12.47 5.72 -3.50
CA GLU A 120 11.16 6.30 -3.24
C GLU A 120 10.20 5.30 -2.55
N LEU A 121 10.13 4.06 -3.05
CA LEU A 121 9.32 3.02 -2.40
C LEU A 121 9.89 2.67 -1.02
N ALA A 122 11.21 2.50 -0.89
CA ALA A 122 11.84 2.21 0.40
C ALA A 122 11.54 3.29 1.44
N ARG A 123 11.51 4.57 1.02
CA ARG A 123 11.10 5.70 1.87
C ARG A 123 9.63 5.61 2.28
N ALA A 124 8.73 5.30 1.35
CA ALA A 124 7.30 5.13 1.66
C ALA A 124 7.08 3.97 2.65
N VAL A 125 7.76 2.84 2.46
CA VAL A 125 7.74 1.69 3.37
C VAL A 125 8.28 2.08 4.76
N SER A 126 9.39 2.82 4.83
CA SER A 126 9.97 3.28 6.12
C SER A 126 8.96 4.12 6.92
N LEU A 127 8.31 5.08 6.28
CA LEU A 127 7.30 5.91 6.93
C LEU A 127 6.08 5.10 7.39
N TRP A 128 5.61 4.18 6.55
CA TRP A 128 4.47 3.33 6.87
C TRP A 128 4.77 2.36 8.01
N LEU A 129 5.98 1.78 8.06
CA LEU A 129 6.41 0.93 9.18
C LEU A 129 6.38 1.68 10.50
N ASP A 130 6.99 2.87 10.55
CA ASP A 130 7.11 3.65 11.78
C ASP A 130 5.78 4.27 12.25
N SER A 131 5.02 4.88 11.34
CA SER A 131 3.81 5.64 11.68
C SER A 131 2.51 4.85 11.62
N GLY A 132 2.48 3.73 10.90
CA GLY A 132 1.29 2.89 10.70
C GLY A 132 1.40 1.53 11.38
N LEU A 133 2.37 0.71 10.96
CA LEU A 133 2.42 -0.69 11.37
C LEU A 133 2.89 -0.91 12.80
N GLN A 134 3.89 -0.16 13.29
CA GLN A 134 4.35 -0.30 14.67
C GLN A 134 3.26 0.04 15.69
N PRO A 135 2.55 1.20 15.58
CA PRO A 135 1.42 1.47 16.47
C PRO A 135 0.31 0.43 16.38
N LEU A 136 0.01 -0.07 15.16
CA LEU A 136 -1.02 -1.09 14.96
C LEU A 136 -0.64 -2.42 15.62
N ALA A 137 0.61 -2.88 15.46
CA ALA A 137 1.12 -4.10 16.08
C ALA A 137 1.06 -4.03 17.61
N ARG A 138 1.51 -2.90 18.19
CA ARG A 138 1.40 -2.66 19.63
C ARG A 138 -0.04 -2.63 20.12
N GLY A 139 -0.89 -1.93 19.41
CA GLY A 139 -2.31 -1.78 19.80
C GLY A 139 -3.09 -3.07 19.72
N THR A 140 -2.75 -3.96 18.77
CA THR A 140 -3.44 -5.25 18.59
C THR A 140 -2.87 -6.34 19.48
N PHE A 141 -1.54 -6.48 19.51
CA PHE A 141 -0.88 -7.65 20.16
C PHE A 141 -0.07 -7.29 21.39
N GLY A 142 0.06 -6.01 21.74
CA GLY A 142 1.00 -5.56 22.78
C GLY A 142 2.47 -5.85 22.43
N ARG A 143 2.80 -5.99 21.15
CA ARG A 143 4.12 -6.44 20.65
C ARG A 143 4.60 -5.54 19.52
N GLU A 144 5.91 -5.45 19.38
CA GLU A 144 6.53 -4.73 18.28
C GLU A 144 6.59 -5.61 17.01
N LEU A 145 6.41 -4.98 15.85
CA LEU A 145 6.74 -5.60 14.58
C LEU A 145 8.27 -5.68 14.43
N THR A 146 8.80 -6.86 14.13
CA THR A 146 10.24 -7.13 14.07
C THR A 146 10.73 -7.49 12.67
N ALA A 147 9.87 -8.05 11.82
CA ALA A 147 10.18 -8.31 10.43
C ALA A 147 8.94 -8.37 9.54
N LEU A 148 9.16 -8.09 8.26
CA LEU A 148 8.26 -8.43 7.16
C LEU A 148 8.86 -9.60 6.38
N ARG A 149 8.07 -10.65 6.13
CA ARG A 149 8.40 -11.65 5.12
C ARG A 149 7.92 -11.15 3.78
N VAL A 150 8.86 -10.90 2.87
CA VAL A 150 8.57 -10.30 1.56
C VAL A 150 8.91 -11.26 0.44
N GLY A 151 8.19 -11.15 -0.68
CA GLY A 151 8.36 -12.06 -1.82
C GLY A 151 9.20 -11.51 -2.96
N GLY A 152 9.69 -10.33 -2.81
CA GLY A 152 10.47 -9.68 -3.84
C GLY A 152 10.11 -8.20 -3.99
N GLY A 153 11.07 -7.43 -4.47
CA GLY A 153 10.89 -6.05 -4.89
C GLY A 153 10.99 -5.98 -6.42
N HIS A 154 12.18 -5.63 -6.92
CA HIS A 154 12.41 -5.56 -8.37
C HIS A 154 12.35 -6.93 -9.06
N GLU A 155 11.46 -7.04 -10.03
CA GLU A 155 11.36 -8.15 -10.96
C GLU A 155 10.86 -7.64 -12.32
N CYS A 156 11.69 -7.75 -13.35
CA CYS A 156 11.31 -7.31 -14.70
C CYS A 156 10.27 -8.25 -15.29
N ARG A 157 9.00 -7.92 -15.11
CA ARG A 157 7.86 -8.72 -15.58
C ARG A 157 6.64 -7.86 -15.87
N ARG A 158 5.72 -8.42 -16.64
CA ARG A 158 4.40 -7.81 -16.84
C ARG A 158 3.46 -8.11 -15.66
N ARG A 159 2.38 -7.35 -15.53
CA ARG A 159 1.35 -7.54 -14.50
C ARG A 159 0.82 -8.96 -14.55
N ASN A 160 0.64 -9.56 -13.37
CA ASN A 160 0.15 -10.95 -13.18
C ASN A 160 0.92 -12.00 -14.02
N ARG A 161 2.21 -11.72 -14.34
CA ARG A 161 3.10 -12.59 -15.14
C ARG A 161 2.53 -12.94 -16.52
N GLN A 162 1.70 -12.07 -17.10
CA GLN A 162 1.12 -12.27 -18.43
C GLN A 162 2.18 -12.12 -19.52
N ALA A 163 1.98 -12.81 -20.66
CA ALA A 163 2.88 -12.73 -21.80
C ALA A 163 2.85 -11.35 -22.50
N SER A 164 1.74 -10.60 -22.37
CA SER A 164 1.54 -9.28 -22.98
C SER A 164 0.85 -8.32 -22.00
N GLY A 165 0.80 -7.03 -22.34
CA GLY A 165 0.15 -6.02 -21.50
C GLY A 165 1.14 -5.09 -20.80
N ALA A 166 0.67 -4.32 -19.81
CA ALA A 166 1.47 -3.35 -19.08
C ALA A 166 2.55 -4.01 -18.21
N LEU A 167 3.68 -3.34 -18.05
CA LEU A 167 4.68 -3.71 -17.06
C LEU A 167 4.10 -3.61 -15.64
N SER A 168 4.55 -4.50 -14.77
CA SER A 168 4.27 -4.44 -13.35
C SER A 168 5.10 -3.33 -12.69
N GLU A 169 4.62 -2.76 -11.61
CA GLU A 169 5.38 -1.80 -10.80
C GLU A 169 6.63 -2.45 -10.14
N HIS A 170 6.65 -3.78 -10.03
CA HIS A 170 7.87 -4.51 -9.69
C HIS A 170 8.99 -4.31 -10.72
N ALA A 171 8.66 -4.14 -11.99
CA ALA A 171 9.65 -3.94 -13.05
C ALA A 171 10.49 -2.66 -12.88
N THR A 172 9.96 -1.68 -12.15
CA THR A 172 10.64 -0.42 -11.82
C THR A 172 11.03 -0.30 -10.34
N GLY A 173 10.92 -1.41 -9.57
CA GLY A 173 11.18 -1.43 -8.13
C GLY A 173 10.21 -0.59 -7.30
N GLN A 174 9.03 -0.27 -7.85
CA GLN A 174 8.01 0.56 -7.21
C GLN A 174 6.91 -0.24 -6.52
N ALA A 175 7.06 -1.56 -6.40
CA ALA A 175 6.13 -2.45 -5.71
C ALA A 175 6.85 -3.38 -4.73
N LEU A 176 6.12 -3.82 -3.70
CA LEU A 176 6.55 -4.78 -2.70
C LEU A 176 5.41 -5.73 -2.37
N ASP A 177 5.71 -7.04 -2.37
CA ASP A 177 4.80 -8.10 -1.95
C ASP A 177 5.15 -8.58 -0.54
N ILE A 178 4.17 -8.59 0.37
CA ILE A 178 4.34 -8.94 1.79
C ILE A 178 3.51 -10.18 2.10
N PHE A 179 4.15 -11.25 2.57
CA PHE A 179 3.52 -12.54 2.86
C PHE A 179 3.20 -12.74 4.33
N ALA A 180 4.00 -12.16 5.23
CA ALA A 180 3.75 -12.26 6.66
C ALA A 180 4.41 -11.12 7.46
N PHE A 181 3.89 -10.92 8.67
CA PHE A 181 4.35 -9.97 9.68
C PHE A 181 4.86 -10.75 10.90
N GLU A 182 6.10 -10.52 11.32
CA GLU A 182 6.69 -11.13 12.51
C GLU A 182 6.60 -10.13 13.69
N LEU A 183 6.04 -10.58 14.81
CA LEU A 183 5.75 -9.77 15.98
C LEU A 183 6.52 -10.29 17.19
N GLY A 184 7.23 -9.41 17.88
CA GLY A 184 8.06 -9.76 19.02
C GLY A 184 9.24 -10.65 18.66
N GLU A 185 10.03 -11.03 19.66
CA GLU A 185 11.14 -11.98 19.49
C GLU A 185 10.63 -13.41 19.63
N GLU A 186 11.13 -14.33 18.78
CA GLU A 186 10.75 -15.74 18.80
C GLU A 186 10.98 -16.39 20.18
N LYS A 187 12.11 -16.05 20.83
CA LYS A 187 12.47 -16.54 22.17
C LYS A 187 11.51 -16.05 23.27
N GLN A 188 10.76 -14.98 23.04
CA GLN A 188 9.79 -14.39 23.95
C GLN A 188 8.34 -14.70 23.55
N GLY A 189 8.13 -15.77 22.76
CA GLY A 189 6.82 -16.16 22.28
C GLY A 189 6.32 -15.28 21.13
N GLY A 190 7.21 -14.87 20.24
CA GLY A 190 6.86 -14.11 19.02
C GLY A 190 5.76 -14.77 18.21
N ALA A 191 4.99 -13.97 17.48
CA ALA A 191 3.91 -14.43 16.63
C ALA A 191 4.20 -14.09 15.16
N VAL A 192 3.70 -14.96 14.27
CA VAL A 192 3.73 -14.69 12.82
C VAL A 192 2.29 -14.60 12.32
N VAL A 193 1.96 -13.48 11.70
CA VAL A 193 0.68 -13.26 11.03
C VAL A 193 0.89 -13.47 9.53
N VAL A 194 0.36 -14.57 8.99
CA VAL A 194 0.44 -14.91 7.57
C VAL A 194 -0.74 -14.27 6.84
N VAL A 195 -0.47 -13.52 5.77
CA VAL A 195 -1.49 -12.77 5.02
C VAL A 195 -2.56 -13.69 4.45
N GLU A 196 -2.16 -14.81 3.85
CA GLU A 196 -3.09 -15.78 3.25
C GLU A 196 -4.01 -16.46 4.28
N ARG A 197 -3.51 -16.70 5.49
CA ARG A 197 -4.18 -17.54 6.49
C ARG A 197 -4.04 -16.97 7.90
N PRO A 198 -4.76 -15.87 8.22
CA PRO A 198 -4.78 -15.35 9.58
C PRO A 198 -5.43 -16.33 10.55
N LYS A 199 -4.86 -16.44 11.76
CA LYS A 199 -5.36 -17.31 12.82
C LYS A 199 -6.25 -16.52 13.77
N GLY A 200 -7.56 -16.75 13.68
CA GLY A 200 -8.54 -16.13 14.57
C GLY A 200 -8.81 -14.66 14.29
N LEU A 201 -9.71 -14.10 15.10
CA LEU A 201 -10.24 -12.75 14.89
C LEU A 201 -9.20 -11.65 15.08
N GLU A 202 -8.26 -11.83 16.01
CA GLU A 202 -7.23 -10.83 16.31
C GLU A 202 -6.30 -10.62 15.12
N GLN A 203 -5.78 -11.71 14.49
CA GLN A 203 -4.95 -11.59 13.29
C GLN A 203 -5.72 -11.07 12.08
N SER A 204 -7.00 -11.44 11.95
CA SER A 204 -7.85 -10.91 10.88
C SER A 204 -8.03 -9.40 11.02
N ARG A 205 -8.37 -8.90 12.21
CA ARG A 205 -8.48 -7.45 12.49
C ARG A 205 -7.17 -6.69 12.29
N PHE A 206 -6.05 -7.32 12.66
CA PHE A 206 -4.74 -6.75 12.38
C PHE A 206 -4.52 -6.58 10.88
N LEU A 207 -4.79 -7.60 10.05
CA LEU A 207 -4.64 -7.52 8.60
C LEU A 207 -5.60 -6.50 7.96
N ASP A 208 -6.81 -6.34 8.49
CA ASP A 208 -7.73 -5.28 8.07
C ASP A 208 -7.14 -3.89 8.35
N GLY A 209 -6.58 -3.68 9.54
CA GLY A 209 -5.88 -2.45 9.89
C GLY A 209 -4.63 -2.20 9.05
N VAL A 210 -3.85 -3.26 8.76
CA VAL A 210 -2.70 -3.22 7.84
C VAL A 210 -3.14 -2.71 6.47
N ARG A 211 -4.20 -3.30 5.89
CA ARG A 211 -4.75 -2.91 4.58
C ARG A 211 -5.22 -1.45 4.57
N GLN A 212 -5.95 -1.03 5.60
CA GLN A 212 -6.44 0.36 5.74
C GLN A 212 -5.27 1.35 5.84
N SER A 213 -4.27 1.07 6.68
CA SER A 213 -3.09 1.93 6.84
C SER A 213 -2.25 1.98 5.56
N ALA A 214 -2.11 0.84 4.85
CA ALA A 214 -1.42 0.77 3.57
C ALA A 214 -2.13 1.63 2.50
N CYS A 215 -3.48 1.60 2.46
CA CYS A 215 -4.25 2.45 1.55
C CYS A 215 -4.02 3.95 1.82
N GLY A 216 -3.69 4.34 3.04
CA GLY A 216 -3.24 5.69 3.39
C GLY A 216 -1.84 6.03 2.87
N ALA A 217 -0.94 5.06 2.78
CA ALA A 217 0.48 5.25 2.48
C ALA A 217 0.84 5.03 1.00
N PHE A 218 0.14 4.15 0.29
CA PHE A 218 0.45 3.70 -1.07
C PHE A 218 -0.63 4.06 -2.07
N MET A 219 -0.33 3.91 -3.35
CA MET A 219 -1.26 4.22 -4.45
C MET A 219 -2.10 3.03 -4.86
N THR A 220 -1.54 1.81 -4.79
CA THR A 220 -2.26 0.55 -4.97
C THR A 220 -2.02 -0.34 -3.76
N VAL A 221 -3.08 -0.96 -3.28
CA VAL A 221 -3.04 -1.99 -2.23
C VAL A 221 -3.96 -3.13 -2.67
N LEU A 222 -3.38 -4.31 -2.89
CA LEU A 222 -4.12 -5.52 -3.28
C LEU A 222 -3.80 -6.63 -2.29
N GLY A 223 -4.78 -7.43 -1.94
CA GLY A 223 -4.58 -8.53 -1.01
C GLY A 223 -5.57 -9.66 -1.24
N PRO A 224 -5.65 -10.64 -0.32
CA PRO A 224 -6.63 -11.69 -0.39
C PRO A 224 -8.05 -11.15 -0.56
N GLY A 225 -8.72 -11.58 -1.63
CA GLY A 225 -10.04 -11.09 -2.03
C GLY A 225 -10.04 -10.11 -3.20
N ALA A 226 -8.89 -9.51 -3.58
CA ALA A 226 -8.80 -8.64 -4.74
C ALA A 226 -8.88 -9.43 -6.05
N ASP A 227 -7.96 -10.37 -6.22
CA ASP A 227 -7.92 -11.31 -7.35
C ASP A 227 -7.09 -12.57 -6.99
N ALA A 228 -7.05 -13.55 -7.90
CA ALA A 228 -6.34 -14.80 -7.68
C ALA A 228 -4.80 -14.63 -7.58
N ALA A 229 -4.22 -13.62 -8.22
CA ALA A 229 -2.78 -13.38 -8.18
C ALA A 229 -2.34 -12.86 -6.79
N HIS A 230 -3.23 -12.18 -6.06
CA HIS A 230 -2.98 -11.60 -4.74
C HIS A 230 -3.59 -12.40 -3.58
N ALA A 231 -3.99 -13.67 -3.82
CA ALA A 231 -4.64 -14.50 -2.81
C ALA A 231 -3.79 -14.80 -1.56
N ASN A 232 -2.46 -14.74 -1.66
CA ASN A 232 -1.55 -15.17 -0.60
C ASN A 232 -0.60 -14.08 -0.07
N HIS A 233 -0.71 -12.84 -0.54
CA HIS A 233 0.14 -11.74 -0.11
C HIS A 233 -0.59 -10.39 -0.18
N LEU A 234 0.00 -9.39 0.46
CA LEU A 234 -0.37 -8.00 0.32
C LEU A 234 0.62 -7.34 -0.64
N HIS A 235 0.11 -6.88 -1.77
CA HIS A 235 0.86 -6.06 -2.72
C HIS A 235 0.65 -4.59 -2.39
N VAL A 236 1.73 -3.81 -2.35
CA VAL A 236 1.70 -2.36 -2.21
C VAL A 236 2.57 -1.71 -3.27
N ASP A 237 2.11 -0.61 -3.88
CA ASP A 237 2.90 0.14 -4.86
C ASP A 237 2.72 1.65 -4.74
N ILE A 238 3.66 2.39 -5.37
CA ILE A 238 3.64 3.85 -5.47
C ILE A 238 3.39 4.33 -6.90
N GLN A 239 2.65 3.55 -7.70
CA GLN A 239 2.34 3.87 -9.08
C GLN A 239 1.83 5.31 -9.23
N GLN A 240 2.48 6.10 -10.09
CA GLN A 240 1.98 7.44 -10.37
C GLN A 240 0.67 7.37 -11.16
N ARG A 241 -0.34 8.09 -10.68
CA ARG A 241 -1.66 8.21 -11.30
C ARG A 241 -1.94 9.65 -11.68
N ARG A 242 -2.86 9.88 -12.64
CA ARG A 242 -3.22 11.22 -13.10
C ARG A 242 -3.70 12.14 -11.96
N ALA A 243 -4.41 11.59 -10.98
CA ALA A 243 -4.79 12.31 -9.76
C ALA A 243 -4.13 11.64 -8.56
N ALA A 244 -3.42 12.41 -7.74
CA ALA A 244 -2.75 11.93 -6.53
C ALA A 244 -3.73 11.32 -5.50
N SER A 245 -5.02 11.67 -5.59
CA SER A 245 -6.10 11.11 -4.77
C SER A 245 -6.67 9.79 -5.30
N SER A 246 -6.29 9.36 -6.52
CA SER A 246 -6.83 8.15 -7.16
C SER A 246 -6.10 6.91 -6.68
N ARG A 247 -6.39 6.49 -5.45
CA ARG A 247 -5.86 5.25 -4.87
C ARG A 247 -6.74 4.07 -5.26
N PHE A 248 -6.14 2.89 -5.35
CA PHE A 248 -6.82 1.63 -5.63
C PHE A 248 -6.52 0.61 -4.53
N CYS A 249 -7.50 0.33 -3.70
CA CYS A 249 -7.35 -0.53 -2.51
C CYS A 249 -8.46 -1.60 -2.51
N GLN A 250 -8.04 -2.88 -2.58
CA GLN A 250 -8.91 -4.07 -2.56
C GLN A 250 -8.32 -5.18 -1.68
#